data_b77861547657423bf00054be8138760a
#
_entry.id   b77861547657423bf00054be8138760a
#
_cell.length_a   1.000
_cell.length_b   1.000
_cell.length_c   1.000
_cell.angle_alpha   90.00
_cell.angle_beta   90.00
_cell.angle_gamma   90.00
#
_symmetry.space_group_name_H-M   'P 1'
#
loop_
_entity.id
_entity.type
_entity.pdbx_description
1 polymer ?
#
loop_
_entity_poly.entity_id
_entity_poly.type
_entity_poly.pdbx_seq_one_letter_code
_entity_poly.pdbx_strand_id
1 'polypeptide(L)'
;MFTKHDNAGYRESLPGIRQKTLAYGDRTLMVEFRLQKGAVLPRHKHPHEQTGYLVSGRLDLTIGNDTRRQEPGDSWCIPGDTEHGAAALEDSVAVEVFSPVRQDYLPQGGNAHGAH
;
A
#
# COMPACT_ATOMS: atom_id res chain seq x y z
N MET A 1 11.66 11.65 -11.25
CA MET A 1 10.63 11.20 -12.21
C MET A 1 9.29 11.83 -11.88
N PHE A 2 8.43 11.93 -12.87
CA PHE A 2 7.06 12.36 -12.67
C PHE A 2 6.12 11.30 -13.20
N THR A 3 5.00 11.10 -12.52
CA THR A 3 3.97 10.15 -12.94
C THR A 3 2.66 10.90 -13.03
N LYS A 4 2.07 10.93 -14.23
CA LYS A 4 0.77 11.56 -14.44
C LYS A 4 -0.35 10.72 -13.85
N HIS A 5 -1.38 11.37 -13.37
CA HIS A 5 -2.59 10.66 -12.96
C HIS A 5 -3.18 9.91 -14.15
N ASP A 6 -3.52 8.64 -13.95
CA ASP A 6 -4.09 7.80 -14.99
C ASP A 6 -4.89 6.70 -14.30
N ASN A 7 -6.06 6.39 -14.85
CA ASN A 7 -6.90 5.32 -14.30
C ASN A 7 -6.49 3.93 -14.78
N ALA A 8 -5.48 3.82 -15.64
CA ALA A 8 -4.94 2.55 -16.09
C ALA A 8 -3.78 2.10 -15.23
N GLY A 9 -3.39 0.85 -15.37
CA GLY A 9 -2.18 0.34 -14.73
C GLY A 9 -2.40 -0.26 -13.35
N TYR A 10 -3.64 -0.39 -12.90
CA TYR A 10 -3.94 -1.08 -11.65
C TYR A 10 -3.93 -2.58 -11.88
N ARG A 11 -3.45 -3.33 -10.87
CA ARG A 11 -3.55 -4.79 -10.87
C ARG A 11 -4.23 -5.24 -9.60
N GLU A 12 -4.99 -6.32 -9.68
CA GLU A 12 -5.63 -6.90 -8.50
C GLU A 12 -4.61 -7.81 -7.81
N SER A 13 -4.21 -7.44 -6.60
CA SER A 13 -3.23 -8.21 -5.83
C SER A 13 -3.91 -9.26 -4.96
N LEU A 14 -5.12 -8.94 -4.48
CA LEU A 14 -5.97 -9.83 -3.68
C LEU A 14 -7.41 -9.53 -4.06
N PRO A 15 -8.37 -10.42 -3.75
CA PRO A 15 -9.76 -10.14 -4.08
C PRO A 15 -10.21 -8.79 -3.51
N GLY A 16 -10.69 -7.92 -4.37
CA GLY A 16 -11.18 -6.60 -4.00
C GLY A 16 -10.10 -5.57 -3.71
N ILE A 17 -8.83 -5.91 -3.87
CA ILE A 17 -7.72 -4.99 -3.61
C ILE A 17 -6.90 -4.81 -4.89
N ARG A 18 -6.87 -3.60 -5.39
CA ARG A 18 -6.11 -3.22 -6.57
C ARG A 18 -5.03 -2.24 -6.18
N GLN A 19 -3.90 -2.29 -6.87
CA GLN A 19 -2.78 -1.44 -6.56
C GLN A 19 -2.08 -0.95 -7.81
N LYS A 20 -1.43 0.20 -7.69
CA LYS A 20 -0.65 0.79 -8.75
C LYS A 20 0.55 1.49 -8.14
N THR A 21 1.74 1.16 -8.64
CA THR A 21 2.94 1.89 -8.26
C THR A 21 2.91 3.26 -8.90
N LEU A 22 3.09 4.30 -8.12
CA LEU A 22 3.03 5.69 -8.58
C LEU A 22 4.43 6.19 -8.91
N ALA A 23 5.22 6.51 -7.92
CA ALA A 23 6.56 7.04 -8.11
C ALA A 23 7.52 6.27 -7.21
N TYR A 24 8.78 6.21 -7.63
CA TYR A 24 9.79 5.51 -6.84
C TYR A 24 11.17 6.03 -7.16
N GLY A 25 12.09 5.83 -6.25
CA GLY A 25 13.48 6.18 -6.41
C GLY A 25 14.36 5.09 -5.84
N ASP A 26 15.54 5.47 -5.38
CA ASP A 26 16.50 4.49 -4.85
C ASP A 26 16.11 3.95 -3.49
N ARG A 27 15.38 4.72 -2.70
CA ARG A 27 15.12 4.38 -1.30
C ARG A 27 13.65 4.27 -0.94
N THR A 28 12.77 4.86 -1.73
CA THR A 28 11.33 4.85 -1.43
C THR A 28 10.52 4.51 -2.66
N LEU A 29 9.36 3.93 -2.41
CA LEU A 29 8.42 3.58 -3.47
C LEU A 29 7.02 3.90 -2.98
N MET A 30 6.25 4.61 -3.79
CA MET A 30 4.90 5.06 -3.47
C MET A 30 3.88 4.26 -4.27
N VAL A 31 2.89 3.72 -3.58
CA VAL A 31 1.85 2.87 -4.17
C VAL A 31 0.48 3.40 -3.75
N GLU A 32 -0.45 3.38 -4.69
CA GLU A 32 -1.86 3.63 -4.38
C GLU A 32 -2.60 2.30 -4.31
N PHE A 33 -3.35 2.10 -3.23
CA PHE A 33 -4.19 0.92 -3.04
C PHE A 33 -5.64 1.34 -3.10
N ARG A 34 -6.46 0.58 -3.82
CA ARG A 34 -7.91 0.73 -3.88
C ARG A 34 -8.54 -0.53 -3.35
N LEU A 35 -9.30 -0.40 -2.28
CA LEU A 35 -9.93 -1.53 -1.61
C LEU A 35 -11.44 -1.39 -1.75
N GLN A 36 -12.09 -2.43 -2.24
CA GLN A 36 -13.55 -2.48 -2.27
C GLN A 36 -14.07 -2.74 -0.87
N LYS A 37 -15.25 -2.22 -0.58
CA LYS A 37 -15.94 -2.51 0.69
C LYS A 37 -15.99 -4.02 0.90
N GLY A 38 -15.57 -4.44 2.08
CA GLY A 38 -15.52 -5.85 2.47
C GLY A 38 -14.22 -6.55 2.14
N ALA A 39 -13.31 -5.91 1.39
CA ALA A 39 -12.03 -6.52 1.09
C ALA A 39 -11.19 -6.62 2.35
N VAL A 40 -10.43 -7.70 2.47
CA VAL A 40 -9.57 -7.97 3.62
C VAL A 40 -8.15 -8.18 3.13
N LEU A 41 -7.23 -7.43 3.73
CA LEU A 41 -5.80 -7.69 3.61
C LEU A 41 -5.43 -8.56 4.80
N PRO A 42 -5.11 -9.86 4.59
CA PRO A 42 -4.77 -10.74 5.70
C PRO A 42 -3.51 -10.28 6.43
N ARG A 43 -3.37 -10.70 7.68
CA ARG A 43 -2.17 -10.39 8.44
C ARG A 43 -0.94 -10.95 7.73
N HIS A 44 0.06 -10.11 7.59
CA HIS A 44 1.32 -10.46 6.95
C HIS A 44 2.39 -9.51 7.46
N LYS A 45 3.63 -9.79 7.15
CA LYS A 45 4.74 -8.89 7.47
C LYS A 45 5.79 -8.94 6.37
N HIS A 46 6.59 -7.89 6.31
CA HIS A 46 7.70 -7.77 5.39
C HIS A 46 8.76 -6.87 6.02
N PRO A 47 10.01 -6.93 5.56
CA PRO A 47 11.08 -6.14 6.18
C PRO A 47 10.96 -4.65 5.93
N HIS A 48 10.18 -4.23 4.94
CA HIS A 48 10.04 -2.82 4.57
C HIS A 48 9.25 -2.06 5.63
N GLU A 49 9.73 -0.87 5.98
CA GLU A 49 8.93 0.10 6.71
C GLU A 49 7.90 0.70 5.75
N GLN A 50 6.72 1.00 6.27
CA GLN A 50 5.61 1.44 5.44
C GLN A 50 4.87 2.57 6.15
N THR A 51 4.74 3.72 5.49
CA THR A 51 3.90 4.80 5.98
C THR A 51 2.73 4.98 5.02
N GLY A 52 1.55 5.24 5.58
CA GLY A 52 0.34 5.33 4.79
C GLY A 52 -0.53 6.51 5.14
N TYR A 53 -1.41 6.83 4.22
CA TYR A 53 -2.35 7.95 4.34
C TYR A 53 -3.66 7.54 3.68
N LEU A 54 -4.77 7.69 4.40
CA LEU A 54 -6.09 7.37 3.84
C LEU A 54 -6.63 8.58 3.10
N VAL A 55 -6.81 8.42 1.79
CA VAL A 55 -7.33 9.47 0.93
C VAL A 55 -8.85 9.52 1.03
N SER A 56 -9.51 8.35 1.00
CA SER A 56 -10.97 8.27 1.06
C SER A 56 -11.38 6.90 1.60
N GLY A 57 -12.60 6.81 2.09
CA GLY A 57 -13.15 5.56 2.60
C GLY A 57 -12.97 5.41 4.09
N ARG A 58 -12.94 4.16 4.54
CA ARG A 58 -12.81 3.82 5.96
C ARG A 58 -12.23 2.44 6.09
N LEU A 59 -11.17 2.31 6.89
CA LEU A 59 -10.47 1.04 7.11
C LEU A 59 -10.39 0.74 8.59
N ASP A 60 -10.46 -0.54 8.94
CA ASP A 60 -9.93 -1.00 10.22
C ASP A 60 -8.53 -1.54 9.93
N LEU A 61 -7.52 -0.87 10.50
CA LEU A 61 -6.11 -1.22 10.29
C LEU A 61 -5.56 -1.82 11.56
N THR A 62 -4.93 -2.98 11.44
CA THR A 62 -4.29 -3.67 12.56
C THR A 62 -2.78 -3.62 12.37
N ILE A 63 -2.08 -3.09 13.37
CA ILE A 63 -0.62 -3.09 13.42
C ILE A 63 -0.23 -3.79 14.71
N GLY A 64 0.45 -4.95 14.58
CA GLY A 64 0.70 -5.78 15.75
C GLY A 64 -0.61 -6.25 16.36
N ASN A 65 -0.86 -5.86 17.60
CA ASN A 65 -2.09 -6.20 18.31
C ASN A 65 -3.05 -5.01 18.45
N ASP A 66 -2.79 -3.91 17.75
CA ASP A 66 -3.54 -2.67 17.89
C ASP A 66 -4.38 -2.46 16.62
N THR A 67 -5.70 -2.52 16.76
CA THR A 67 -6.61 -2.27 15.64
C THR A 67 -7.28 -0.92 15.84
N ARG A 68 -7.16 -0.07 14.82
CA ARG A 68 -7.77 1.26 14.87
C ARG A 68 -8.49 1.56 13.56
N ARG A 69 -9.60 2.26 13.70
CA ARG A 69 -10.34 2.74 12.54
C ARG A 69 -9.65 3.96 11.96
N GLN A 70 -9.42 3.92 10.66
CA GLN A 70 -8.84 5.02 9.91
C GLN A 70 -9.90 5.70 9.07
N GLU A 71 -9.89 7.03 9.09
CA GLU A 71 -10.80 7.85 8.31
C GLU A 71 -9.98 8.78 7.42
N PRO A 72 -10.59 9.40 6.39
CA PRO A 72 -9.83 10.24 5.47
C PRO A 72 -8.99 11.29 6.19
N GLY A 73 -7.72 11.37 5.83
CA GLY A 73 -6.77 12.27 6.49
C GLY A 73 -5.94 11.60 7.56
N ASP A 74 -6.31 10.41 8.01
CA ASP A 74 -5.52 9.68 8.99
C ASP A 74 -4.30 9.06 8.33
N SER A 75 -3.25 8.86 9.13
CA SER A 75 -2.01 8.29 8.66
C SER A 75 -1.44 7.31 9.68
N TRP A 76 -0.52 6.48 9.22
CA TRP A 76 0.06 5.43 10.06
C TRP A 76 1.48 5.12 9.62
N CYS A 77 2.22 4.48 10.52
CA CYS A 77 3.53 3.93 10.22
C CYS A 77 3.58 2.50 10.71
N ILE A 78 3.97 1.60 9.84
CA ILE A 78 4.13 0.18 10.14
C ILE A 78 5.62 -0.10 10.12
N PRO A 79 6.23 -0.38 11.28
CA PRO A 79 7.66 -0.74 11.32
C PRO A 79 7.93 -2.03 10.54
N GLY A 80 9.15 -2.16 10.06
CA GLY A 80 9.55 -3.39 9.38
C GLY A 80 9.34 -4.62 10.25
N ASP A 81 8.99 -5.72 9.62
CA ASP A 81 8.77 -7.03 10.26
C ASP A 81 7.66 -7.04 11.32
N THR A 82 6.75 -6.07 11.28
CA THR A 82 5.59 -6.04 12.16
C THR A 82 4.38 -6.56 11.41
N GLU A 83 3.69 -7.54 11.98
CA GLU A 83 2.47 -8.07 11.38
C GLU A 83 1.40 -6.99 11.30
N HIS A 84 0.72 -6.94 10.18
CA HIS A 84 -0.34 -5.97 9.95
C HIS A 84 -1.35 -6.50 8.95
N GLY A 85 -2.54 -5.94 9.00
CA GLY A 85 -3.62 -6.28 8.09
C GLY A 85 -4.67 -5.19 8.11
N ALA A 86 -5.66 -5.31 7.24
CA ALA A 86 -6.69 -4.29 7.13
C ALA A 86 -8.01 -4.91 6.64
N ALA A 87 -9.10 -4.25 6.98
CA ALA A 87 -10.43 -4.58 6.45
C ALA A 87 -11.08 -3.29 5.98
N ALA A 88 -11.56 -3.28 4.75
CA ALA A 88 -12.23 -2.11 4.19
C ALA A 88 -13.69 -2.11 4.59
N LEU A 89 -14.09 -1.08 5.31
CA LEU A 89 -15.49 -0.89 5.72
C LEU A 89 -16.30 -0.18 4.66
N GLU A 90 -15.62 0.53 3.76
CA GLU A 90 -16.18 1.22 2.60
C GLU A 90 -15.16 1.11 1.48
N ASP A 91 -15.57 1.45 0.26
CA ASP A 91 -14.60 1.60 -0.82
C ASP A 91 -13.56 2.63 -0.39
N SER A 92 -12.30 2.26 -0.46
CA SER A 92 -11.23 3.07 0.15
C SER A 92 -10.05 3.23 -0.80
N VAL A 93 -9.38 4.38 -0.67
CA VAL A 93 -8.14 4.67 -1.38
C VAL A 93 -7.09 5.06 -0.35
N ALA A 94 -5.97 4.36 -0.37
CA ALA A 94 -4.84 4.63 0.51
C ALA A 94 -3.58 4.80 -0.32
N VAL A 95 -2.72 5.73 0.09
CA VAL A 95 -1.39 5.90 -0.51
C VAL A 95 -0.37 5.45 0.51
N GLU A 96 0.56 4.63 0.08
CA GLU A 96 1.56 4.07 0.98
C GLU A 96 2.96 4.19 0.40
N VAL A 97 3.92 4.49 1.28
CA VAL A 97 5.32 4.64 0.92
C VAL A 97 6.11 3.55 1.64
N PHE A 98 6.87 2.80 0.86
CA PHE A 98 7.71 1.71 1.36
C PHE A 98 9.18 2.10 1.32
N SER A 99 9.94 1.72 2.34
CA SER A 99 11.38 1.90 2.39
C SER A 99 11.99 0.68 3.10
N PRO A 100 13.00 0.02 2.51
CA PRO A 100 13.54 0.26 1.17
C PRO A 100 12.51 -0.06 0.09
N VAL A 101 12.88 0.17 -1.15
CA VAL A 101 12.00 -0.07 -2.29
C VAL A 101 11.57 -1.54 -2.33
N ARG A 102 10.27 -1.78 -2.48
CA ARG A 102 9.75 -3.14 -2.68
C ARG A 102 9.97 -3.53 -4.14
N GLN A 103 10.90 -4.44 -4.35
CA GLN A 103 11.25 -4.90 -5.69
C GLN A 103 10.06 -5.54 -6.40
N ASP A 104 9.21 -6.24 -5.66
CA ASP A 104 8.04 -6.89 -6.20
C ASP A 104 6.96 -5.90 -6.68
N TYR A 105 7.07 -4.64 -6.29
CA TYR A 105 6.11 -3.60 -6.71
C TYR A 105 6.64 -2.74 -7.85
N LEU A 106 7.89 -2.94 -8.27
CA LEU A 106 8.43 -2.18 -9.38
C LEU A 106 7.80 -2.64 -10.69
N PRO A 107 7.57 -1.71 -11.62
CA PRO A 107 7.09 -2.10 -12.94
C PRO A 107 8.12 -2.99 -13.63
N GLN A 108 7.64 -3.84 -14.53
CA GLN A 108 8.54 -4.65 -15.35
C GLN A 108 9.51 -3.74 -16.10
N GLY A 109 10.78 -4.09 -16.03
CA GLY A 109 11.82 -3.25 -16.60
C GLY A 109 12.29 -2.17 -15.67
N GLY A 110 11.48 -1.80 -14.67
CA GLY A 110 11.88 -0.80 -13.69
C GLY A 110 12.90 -1.31 -12.70
N ASN A 111 13.03 -2.62 -12.62
CA ASN A 111 14.02 -3.24 -11.77
C ASN A 111 15.25 -3.69 -12.55
N ALA A 112 15.55 -2.99 -13.59
CA ALA A 112 16.66 -3.40 -14.45
C ALA A 112 17.98 -3.44 -13.71
N HIS A 113 18.12 -2.66 -12.66
CA HIS A 113 19.28 -2.77 -11.81
C HIS A 113 18.99 -3.67 -10.63
N GLY A 114 18.10 -4.40 -10.85
CA GLY A 114 17.87 -5.03 -9.97
C GLY A 114 17.49 -6.02 -9.49
N ALA A 115 17.40 -6.15 -9.60
CA ALA A 115 17.11 -6.66 -9.18
C ALA A 115 16.68 -7.47 -8.53
N HIS A 116 16.58 -7.75 -8.40
CA HIS A 116 16.04 -8.32 -7.81
C HIS A 116 16.29 -8.99 -7.20
#